data_21a4ca0656949a23a19e087e995848a1
#
_entry.id   21a4ca0656949a23a19e087e995848a1
#
_cell.length_a   1.000
_cell.length_b   1.000
_cell.length_c   1.000
_cell.angle_alpha   90.00
_cell.angle_beta   90.00
_cell.angle_gamma   90.00
#
_symmetry.space_group_name_H-M   'P 1'
#
loop_
_entity.id
_entity.type
_entity.pdbx_description
1 polymer ?
#
loop_
_entity_poly.entity_id
_entity_poly.type
_entity_poly.pdbx_seq_one_letter_code
_entity_poly.pdbx_strand_id
1 'polypeptide(L)'
;MADRQYELVYILPPDTTEQQAGELHEQVESTVTRMGGRIDKTDNWGRRRLAYEIGRLKEGVYVLEVIIGTGELMKELDRRLKVIDQVVRHLVVRVDEEKKVVERTRTKRQSESERRRVKRGLPPQRQPGEGRSSEADELDDDRDDRFDGMEG
;
A
#
# COMPACT_ATOMS: atom_id res chain seq x y z
N MET A 1 23.49 -7.03 11.22
CA MET A 1 22.44 -6.23 11.88
C MET A 1 21.10 -6.64 11.31
N ALA A 2 20.03 -6.66 12.14
CA ALA A 2 18.73 -7.11 11.65
C ALA A 2 18.13 -6.05 10.68
N ASP A 3 17.70 -6.50 9.51
CA ASP A 3 16.98 -5.67 8.56
C ASP A 3 15.64 -5.26 9.15
N ARG A 4 15.35 -3.98 9.09
CA ARG A 4 14.14 -3.35 9.59
C ARG A 4 13.38 -2.75 8.44
N GLN A 5 12.07 -2.61 8.59
CA GLN A 5 11.23 -1.98 7.60
C GLN A 5 10.94 -0.53 7.99
N TYR A 6 11.13 0.35 7.03
CA TYR A 6 10.89 1.78 7.14
C TYR A 6 9.97 2.26 6.03
N GLU A 7 9.20 3.29 6.31
CA GLU A 7 8.46 4.05 5.33
C GLU A 7 9.09 5.43 5.20
N LEU A 8 9.53 5.76 4.00
CA LEU A 8 10.02 7.07 3.62
C LEU A 8 8.93 7.77 2.81
N VAL A 9 8.43 8.90 3.31
CA VAL A 9 7.54 9.79 2.56
C VAL A 9 8.31 11.06 2.23
N TYR A 10 8.28 11.49 0.98
CA TYR A 10 8.80 12.79 0.60
C TYR A 10 7.83 13.55 -0.29
N ILE A 11 7.91 14.87 -0.21
CA ILE A 11 7.04 15.81 -0.91
C ILE A 11 7.91 16.60 -1.87
N LEU A 12 7.50 16.63 -3.13
CA LEU A 12 8.11 17.40 -4.20
C LEU A 12 7.24 18.62 -4.55
N PRO A 13 7.78 19.67 -5.15
CA PRO A 13 7.01 20.79 -5.67
C PRO A 13 5.90 20.34 -6.64
N PRO A 14 4.78 21.06 -6.73
CA PRO A 14 3.64 20.66 -7.56
C PRO A 14 3.91 20.73 -9.06
N ASP A 15 4.95 21.43 -9.49
CA ASP A 15 5.45 21.58 -10.85
C ASP A 15 6.53 20.55 -11.23
N THR A 16 6.86 19.63 -10.33
CA THR A 16 7.84 18.56 -10.58
C THR A 16 7.34 17.67 -11.71
N THR A 17 8.19 17.49 -12.73
CA THR A 17 7.92 16.56 -13.84
C THR A 17 8.15 15.11 -13.40
N GLU A 18 7.55 14.15 -14.12
CA GLU A 18 7.78 12.72 -13.87
C GLU A 18 9.26 12.33 -14.02
N GLN A 19 9.96 12.99 -14.96
CA GLN A 19 11.40 12.77 -15.14
C GLN A 19 12.18 13.19 -13.88
N GLN A 20 11.90 14.36 -13.33
CA GLN A 20 12.58 14.86 -12.12
C GLN A 20 12.26 13.98 -10.89
N ALA A 21 11.01 13.52 -10.78
CA ALA A 21 10.64 12.59 -9.72
C ALA A 21 11.35 11.24 -9.88
N GLY A 22 11.52 10.76 -11.12
CA GLY A 22 12.28 9.55 -11.45
C GLY A 22 13.77 9.69 -11.11
N GLU A 23 14.41 10.79 -11.46
CA GLU A 23 15.81 11.07 -11.13
C GLU A 23 16.07 11.07 -9.62
N LEU A 24 15.13 11.62 -8.84
CA LEU A 24 15.23 11.58 -7.39
C LEU A 24 15.05 10.17 -6.84
N HIS A 25 14.09 9.42 -7.39
CA HIS A 25 13.88 8.02 -7.02
C HIS A 25 15.15 7.19 -7.27
N GLU A 26 15.79 7.34 -8.43
CA GLU A 26 17.05 6.66 -8.75
C GLU A 26 18.19 7.04 -7.78
N GLN A 27 18.26 8.30 -7.33
CA GLN A 27 19.22 8.72 -6.32
C GLN A 27 18.97 8.05 -4.96
N VAL A 28 17.70 7.92 -4.56
CA VAL A 28 17.31 7.21 -3.34
C VAL A 28 17.66 5.73 -3.47
N GLU A 29 17.26 5.08 -4.57
CA GLU A 29 17.53 3.68 -4.83
C GLU A 29 19.03 3.36 -4.87
N SER A 30 19.82 4.17 -5.54
CA SER A 30 21.28 4.06 -5.57
C SER A 30 21.89 4.14 -4.16
N THR A 31 21.37 5.02 -3.30
CA THR A 31 21.81 5.15 -1.92
C THR A 31 21.43 3.92 -1.10
N VAL A 32 20.19 3.46 -1.24
CA VAL A 32 19.68 2.27 -0.56
C VAL A 32 20.50 1.04 -0.91
N THR A 33 20.71 0.80 -2.20
CA THR A 33 21.47 -0.35 -2.71
C THR A 33 22.93 -0.31 -2.27
N ARG A 34 23.58 0.85 -2.35
CA ARG A 34 24.97 1.02 -1.93
C ARG A 34 25.18 0.71 -0.45
N MET A 35 24.20 0.95 0.39
CA MET A 35 24.25 0.66 1.82
C MET A 35 23.66 -0.72 2.21
N GLY A 36 23.43 -1.57 1.21
CA GLY A 36 22.95 -2.95 1.43
C GLY A 36 21.49 -3.05 1.81
N GLY A 37 20.69 -2.01 1.58
CA GLY A 37 19.24 -2.05 1.71
C GLY A 37 18.53 -2.41 0.39
N ARG A 38 17.21 -2.44 0.43
CA ARG A 38 16.37 -2.59 -0.76
C ARG A 38 15.07 -1.82 -0.62
N ILE A 39 14.54 -1.36 -1.74
CA ILE A 39 13.18 -0.81 -1.83
C ILE A 39 12.23 -1.97 -2.08
N ASP A 40 11.23 -2.12 -1.23
CA ASP A 40 10.20 -3.17 -1.30
C ASP A 40 9.01 -2.70 -2.13
N LYS A 41 8.65 -1.44 -1.98
CA LYS A 41 7.50 -0.84 -2.69
C LYS A 41 7.69 0.66 -2.85
N THR A 42 7.26 1.18 -4.00
CA THR A 42 7.14 2.61 -4.28
C THR A 42 5.71 2.94 -4.68
N ASP A 43 5.10 3.89 -3.98
CA ASP A 43 3.76 4.38 -4.25
C ASP A 43 3.81 5.89 -4.55
N ASN A 44 3.50 6.28 -5.76
CA ASN A 44 3.30 7.69 -6.09
C ASN A 44 1.84 8.08 -5.83
N TRP A 45 1.61 8.89 -4.80
CA TRP A 45 0.27 9.37 -4.45
C TRP A 45 -0.19 10.55 -5.30
N GLY A 46 0.71 11.08 -6.13
CA GLY A 46 0.46 12.20 -6.99
C GLY A 46 0.35 13.53 -6.25
N ARG A 47 -0.18 14.52 -6.98
CA ARG A 47 -0.36 15.89 -6.48
C ARG A 47 -1.50 15.96 -5.47
N ARG A 48 -1.20 16.49 -4.28
CA ARG A 48 -2.16 16.65 -3.18
C ARG A 48 -1.99 18.01 -2.51
N ARG A 49 -3.07 18.52 -1.95
CA ARG A 49 -3.05 19.72 -1.12
C ARG A 49 -2.33 19.45 0.19
N LEU A 50 -1.45 20.37 0.58
CA LEU A 50 -0.77 20.32 1.87
C LEU A 50 -1.73 20.71 3.01
N ALA A 51 -1.53 20.15 4.20
CA ALA A 51 -2.30 20.51 5.38
C ALA A 51 -2.06 21.98 5.81
N TYR A 52 -0.87 22.49 5.53
CA TYR A 52 -0.45 23.89 5.72
C TYR A 52 0.58 24.27 4.65
N GLU A 53 0.74 25.54 4.42
CA GLU A 53 1.69 26.05 3.43
C GLU A 53 3.14 25.79 3.90
N ILE A 54 3.96 25.28 2.98
CA ILE A 54 5.40 25.09 3.20
C ILE A 54 6.14 26.03 2.22
N GLY A 55 6.83 27.02 2.76
CA GLY A 55 7.32 28.11 1.94
C GLY A 55 6.14 28.87 1.31
N ARG A 56 5.99 28.82 0.01
CA ARG A 56 4.85 29.40 -0.73
C ARG A 56 3.98 28.34 -1.42
N LEU A 57 4.24 27.07 -1.12
CA LEU A 57 3.59 25.95 -1.75
C LEU A 57 2.35 25.54 -0.95
N LYS A 58 1.21 25.41 -1.63
CA LYS A 58 -0.08 24.94 -1.09
C LYS A 58 -0.34 23.48 -1.44
N GLU A 59 0.35 22.98 -2.44
CA GLU A 59 0.24 21.62 -2.95
C GLU A 59 1.62 21.01 -3.14
N GLY A 60 1.70 19.68 -3.25
CA GLY A 60 2.93 18.95 -3.54
C GLY A 60 2.63 17.56 -4.07
N VAL A 61 3.63 16.97 -4.71
CA VAL A 61 3.59 15.57 -5.16
C VAL A 61 4.14 14.71 -4.05
N TYR A 62 3.33 13.75 -3.58
CA TYR A 62 3.71 12.83 -2.50
C TYR A 62 4.19 11.51 -3.07
N VAL A 63 5.32 11.06 -2.60
CA VAL A 63 5.87 9.74 -2.90
C VAL A 63 6.16 9.01 -1.61
N LEU A 64 5.69 7.75 -1.52
CA LEU A 64 5.96 6.83 -0.42
C LEU A 64 6.84 5.70 -0.91
N GLU A 65 7.90 5.42 -0.21
CA GLU A 65 8.78 4.28 -0.44
C GLU A 65 8.89 3.41 0.81
N VAL A 66 8.71 2.12 0.65
CA VAL A 66 8.92 1.13 1.70
C VAL A 66 10.32 0.55 1.54
N ILE A 67 11.18 0.79 2.51
CA ILE A 67 12.60 0.45 2.47
C ILE A 67 12.92 -0.58 3.55
N ILE A 68 13.66 -1.61 3.18
CA ILE A 68 14.20 -2.60 4.09
C ILE A 68 15.71 -2.37 4.23
N GLY A 69 16.17 -2.17 5.46
CA GLY A 69 17.59 -1.90 5.70
C GLY A 69 17.91 -1.56 7.14
N THR A 70 19.06 -0.95 7.35
CA THR A 70 19.60 -0.60 8.67
C THR A 70 19.22 0.83 9.09
N GLY A 71 19.34 1.13 10.39
CA GLY A 71 19.15 2.50 10.88
C GLY A 71 20.21 3.47 10.37
N GLU A 72 21.40 3.00 10.01
CA GLU A 72 22.47 3.83 9.43
C GLU A 72 22.11 4.28 8.02
N LEU A 73 21.53 3.39 7.22
CA LEU A 73 20.97 3.73 5.91
C LEU A 73 19.94 4.86 6.04
N MET A 74 19.03 4.77 7.01
CA MET A 74 18.02 5.81 7.21
C MET A 74 18.60 7.15 7.61
N LYS A 75 19.65 7.18 8.42
CA LYS A 75 20.37 8.43 8.75
C LYS A 75 21.03 9.05 7.53
N GLU A 76 21.62 8.25 6.67
CA GLU A 76 22.26 8.76 5.44
C GLU A 76 21.21 9.27 4.45
N LEU A 77 20.06 8.58 4.30
CA LEU A 77 18.95 9.07 3.49
C LEU A 77 18.40 10.39 4.02
N ASP A 78 18.14 10.49 5.33
CA ASP A 78 17.69 11.73 5.98
C ASP A 78 18.65 12.88 5.74
N ARG A 79 19.97 12.62 5.86
CA ARG A 79 21.01 13.61 5.60
C ARG A 79 21.01 14.09 4.15
N ARG A 80 20.87 13.17 3.19
CA ARG A 80 20.87 13.49 1.76
C ARG A 80 19.62 14.25 1.34
N LEU A 81 18.44 13.77 1.75
CA LEU A 81 17.17 14.40 1.40
C LEU A 81 17.05 15.82 1.96
N LYS A 82 17.72 16.14 3.06
CA LYS A 82 17.80 17.51 3.60
C LYS A 82 18.58 18.50 2.73
N VAL A 83 19.49 18.00 1.91
CA VAL A 83 20.37 18.84 1.07
C VAL A 83 19.82 18.96 -0.35
N ILE A 84 18.87 18.13 -0.74
CA ILE A 84 18.27 18.16 -2.08
C ILE A 84 17.19 19.24 -2.14
N ASP A 85 17.42 20.28 -2.92
CA ASP A 85 16.51 21.43 -3.07
C ASP A 85 15.13 21.05 -3.64
N GLN A 86 15.05 19.94 -4.39
CA GLN A 86 13.80 19.42 -4.94
C GLN A 86 12.90 18.79 -3.88
N VAL A 87 13.40 18.49 -2.69
CA VAL A 87 12.62 17.89 -1.61
C VAL A 87 12.08 18.99 -0.70
N VAL A 88 10.79 19.25 -0.78
CA VAL A 88 10.10 20.24 0.09
C VAL A 88 10.10 19.77 1.54
N ARG A 89 9.82 18.49 1.75
CA ARG A 89 9.83 17.84 3.07
C ARG A 89 9.91 16.33 2.92
N HIS A 90 10.49 15.68 3.90
CA HIS A 90 10.48 14.22 4.00
C HIS A 90 10.25 13.76 5.44
N LEU A 91 9.86 12.51 5.59
CA LEU A 91 9.66 11.84 6.87
C LEU A 91 10.05 10.37 6.72
N VAL A 92 10.83 9.88 7.67
CA VAL A 92 11.20 8.45 7.78
C VAL A 92 10.55 7.88 9.04
N VAL A 93 9.79 6.81 8.89
CA VAL A 93 9.11 6.12 10.00
C VAL A 93 9.52 4.66 10.01
N ARG A 94 9.83 4.12 11.18
CA ARG A 94 10.07 2.70 11.37
C ARG A 94 8.76 1.98 11.62
N VAL A 95 8.43 0.95 10.80
CA VAL A 95 7.11 0.29 10.81
C VAL A 95 7.16 -1.21 11.11
N ASP A 96 8.34 -1.79 11.29
CA ASP A 96 8.50 -3.22 11.52
C ASP A 96 7.83 -3.71 12.83
N GLU A 97 7.84 -2.91 13.88
CA GLU A 97 7.22 -3.26 15.16
C GLU A 97 5.70 -3.14 15.11
N GLU A 98 5.19 -2.07 14.52
CA GLU A 98 3.75 -1.83 14.38
C GLU A 98 3.09 -2.90 13.51
N LYS A 99 3.70 -3.27 12.38
CA LYS A 99 3.21 -4.36 11.52
C LYS A 99 3.09 -5.67 12.29
N LYS A 100 4.10 -6.04 13.09
CA LYS A 100 4.05 -7.25 13.93
C LYS A 100 2.91 -7.22 14.94
N VAL A 101 2.65 -6.07 15.56
CA VAL A 101 1.55 -5.90 16.52
C VAL A 101 0.20 -6.01 15.82
N VAL A 102 0.04 -5.32 14.68
CA VAL A 102 -1.19 -5.35 13.88
C VAL A 102 -1.48 -6.77 13.41
N GLU A 103 -0.49 -7.48 12.88
CA GLU A 103 -0.63 -8.83 12.39
C GLU A 103 -1.01 -9.83 13.51
N ARG A 104 -0.36 -9.77 14.67
CA ARG A 104 -0.73 -10.55 15.86
C ARG A 104 -2.16 -10.27 16.30
N THR A 105 -2.56 -9.00 16.33
CA THR A 105 -3.90 -8.60 16.73
C THR A 105 -4.95 -9.07 15.73
N ARG A 106 -4.65 -8.97 14.43
CA ARG A 106 -5.51 -9.48 13.34
C ARG A 106 -5.71 -10.98 13.45
N THR A 107 -4.63 -11.74 13.58
CA THR A 107 -4.67 -13.21 13.72
C THR A 107 -5.46 -13.62 14.96
N LYS A 108 -5.25 -12.94 16.10
CA LYS A 108 -5.99 -13.21 17.33
C LYS A 108 -7.50 -12.94 17.15
N ARG A 109 -7.89 -11.80 16.55
CA ARG A 109 -9.29 -11.47 16.26
C ARG A 109 -9.95 -12.47 15.32
N GLN A 110 -9.22 -12.90 14.29
CA GLN A 110 -9.72 -13.93 13.35
C GLN A 110 -9.97 -15.25 14.08
N SER A 111 -9.00 -15.74 14.84
CA SER A 111 -9.14 -17.00 15.60
C SER A 111 -10.26 -16.95 16.65
N GLU A 112 -10.45 -15.81 17.33
CA GLU A 112 -11.55 -15.63 18.28
C GLU A 112 -12.92 -15.60 17.58
N SER A 113 -13.01 -14.91 16.42
CA SER A 113 -14.25 -14.86 15.63
C SER A 113 -14.63 -16.25 15.13
N GLU A 114 -13.66 -17.01 14.67
CA GLU A 114 -13.85 -18.37 14.18
C GLU A 114 -14.28 -19.33 15.28
N ARG A 115 -13.65 -19.27 16.46
CA ARG A 115 -14.07 -20.02 17.65
C ARG A 115 -15.52 -19.67 18.08
N ARG A 116 -15.92 -18.40 18.02
CA ARG A 116 -17.28 -17.98 18.33
C ARG A 116 -18.28 -18.49 17.28
N ARG A 117 -17.91 -18.55 15.99
CA ARG A 117 -18.74 -19.10 14.91
C ARG A 117 -18.96 -20.61 15.09
N VAL A 118 -17.87 -21.35 15.36
CA VAL A 118 -17.93 -22.79 15.62
C VAL A 118 -18.84 -23.10 16.83
N LYS A 119 -18.71 -22.34 17.93
CA LYS A 119 -19.59 -22.49 19.10
C LYS A 119 -21.08 -22.24 18.79
N ARG A 120 -21.39 -21.43 17.75
CA ARG A 120 -22.75 -21.12 17.31
C ARG A 120 -23.24 -22.07 16.20
N GLY A 121 -22.45 -23.09 15.82
CA GLY A 121 -22.79 -24.02 14.73
C GLY A 121 -22.80 -23.38 13.34
N LEU A 122 -22.15 -22.22 13.15
CA LEU A 122 -22.08 -21.54 11.87
C LEU A 122 -20.87 -22.05 11.06
N PRO A 123 -20.98 -22.14 9.72
CA PRO A 123 -19.86 -22.57 8.88
C PRO A 123 -18.67 -21.59 8.97
N PRO A 124 -17.43 -22.06 8.71
CA PRO A 124 -16.24 -21.23 8.71
C PRO A 124 -16.38 -20.05 7.74
N GLN A 125 -15.75 -18.94 8.06
CA GLN A 125 -15.79 -17.76 7.22
C GLN A 125 -14.93 -17.99 5.96
N ARG A 126 -15.53 -17.85 4.77
CA ARG A 126 -14.79 -17.93 3.51
C ARG A 126 -13.70 -16.85 3.51
N GLN A 127 -12.51 -17.21 3.12
CA GLN A 127 -11.42 -16.25 2.97
C GLN A 127 -11.69 -15.31 1.80
N PRO A 128 -11.36 -14.00 1.90
CA PRO A 128 -11.47 -13.08 0.77
C PRO A 128 -10.48 -13.55 -0.31
N GLY A 129 -11.01 -14.07 -1.43
CA GLY A 129 -10.22 -14.59 -2.55
C GLY A 129 -10.59 -16.01 -3.01
N GLU A 130 -11.37 -16.78 -2.25
CA GLU A 130 -11.96 -18.01 -2.76
C GLU A 130 -13.12 -17.66 -3.68
N GLY A 131 -12.82 -17.68 -4.98
CA GLY A 131 -13.74 -17.38 -6.05
C GLY A 131 -14.98 -18.27 -6.01
N ARG A 132 -16.11 -17.73 -6.42
CA ARG A 132 -17.27 -18.50 -6.85
C ARG A 132 -16.79 -19.49 -7.90
N SER A 133 -16.82 -20.78 -7.58
CA SER A 133 -16.76 -21.82 -8.60
C SER A 133 -17.95 -21.63 -9.53
N SER A 134 -17.69 -21.59 -10.82
CA SER A 134 -18.61 -21.39 -11.94
C SER A 134 -19.57 -22.56 -12.18
N GLU A 135 -20.11 -23.15 -11.14
CA GLU A 135 -21.07 -24.29 -11.26
C GLU A 135 -22.53 -23.90 -10.94
N ALA A 136 -22.85 -22.62 -10.77
CA ALA A 136 -24.20 -22.17 -10.47
C ALA A 136 -24.91 -21.45 -11.63
N ASP A 137 -24.25 -21.24 -12.78
CA ASP A 137 -24.85 -20.50 -13.92
C ASP A 137 -25.35 -21.38 -15.08
N GLU A 138 -25.40 -22.72 -14.93
CA GLU A 138 -25.88 -23.61 -16.01
C GLU A 138 -27.30 -24.17 -15.81
N LEU A 139 -28.09 -23.66 -14.88
CA LEU A 139 -29.43 -24.24 -14.64
C LEU A 139 -30.63 -23.29 -14.81
N ASP A 140 -30.47 -22.16 -15.47
CA ASP A 140 -31.63 -21.22 -15.63
C ASP A 140 -31.93 -20.82 -17.09
N ASP A 141 -31.48 -21.59 -18.09
CA ASP A 141 -31.76 -21.28 -19.51
C ASP A 141 -32.79 -22.23 -20.20
N ASP A 142 -33.69 -22.84 -19.44
CA ASP A 142 -34.74 -23.72 -20.00
C ASP A 142 -36.15 -23.36 -19.55
N ARG A 143 -36.52 -22.09 -19.49
CA ARG A 143 -37.93 -21.68 -19.28
C ARG A 143 -38.30 -20.42 -20.02
N ASP A 144 -38.29 -20.44 -21.35
CA ASP A 144 -39.15 -19.52 -22.13
C ASP A 144 -39.31 -20.03 -23.57
N ASP A 145 -40.09 -21.12 -23.73
CA ASP A 145 -40.69 -21.49 -25.02
C ASP A 145 -42.01 -22.20 -24.81
N ARG A 146 -43.02 -21.49 -24.33
CA ARG A 146 -44.42 -21.90 -24.48
C ARG A 146 -45.38 -20.75 -24.24
N PHE A 147 -45.48 -19.86 -25.18
CA PHE A 147 -46.73 -19.12 -25.36
C PHE A 147 -46.80 -18.61 -26.81
N ASP A 148 -47.18 -19.53 -27.71
CA ASP A 148 -47.68 -19.12 -29.00
C ASP A 148 -49.00 -19.90 -29.27
N GLY A 149 -50.03 -19.16 -29.60
CA GLY A 149 -51.19 -19.67 -30.30
C GLY A 149 -52.45 -19.84 -29.48
N MET A 150 -53.30 -18.82 -29.50
CA MET A 150 -54.71 -18.99 -29.79
C MET A 150 -55.37 -17.67 -30.12
N GLU A 151 -55.43 -17.36 -31.39
CA GLU A 151 -56.44 -16.47 -31.95
C GLU A 151 -57.78 -17.22 -31.97
N GLY A 152 -58.86 -16.46 -31.67
CA GLY A 152 -60.24 -16.86 -31.82
C GLY A 152 -61.09 -15.59 -31.63
#